data_94ca5bddb3c491416c307f2fc305b616
#
_entry.id   94ca5bddb3c491416c307f2fc305b616
#
_cell.length_a   1.000
_cell.length_b   1.000
_cell.length_c   1.000
_cell.angle_alpha   90.00
_cell.angle_beta   90.00
_cell.angle_gamma   90.00
#
_symmetry.space_group_name_H-M   'P 1'
#
loop_
_entity.id
_entity.type
_entity.pdbx_description
1 polymer ?
#
loop_
_entity_poly.entity_id
_entity_poly.type
_entity_poly.pdbx_seq_one_letter_code
_entity_poly.pdbx_strand_id
1 'polypeptide(L)'
;MAKQRTYSQHALEAAVLMGVQIKLGRKQRRWSEKNLAERAGISRATLQKIEKGDMSCAVGLVFEVATLVGVKLFESDSMPLSKHIEHTRDKIALLPQRIQTSKKAVRDDF
;
A
#
# COMPACT_ATOMS: atom_id res chain seq x y z
N MET A 1 -21.81 12.01 -12.41
CA MET A 1 -20.52 12.10 -12.59
C MET A 1 -19.71 11.97 -11.40
N ALA A 2 -18.71 11.26 -11.45
CA ALA A 2 -17.90 11.02 -10.28
C ALA A 2 -17.03 12.20 -10.03
N LYS A 3 -16.87 12.54 -8.76
CA LYS A 3 -16.07 13.59 -8.39
C LYS A 3 -14.68 13.13 -8.24
N GLN A 4 -13.72 13.80 -8.76
CA GLN A 4 -12.38 13.40 -8.59
C GLN A 4 -11.89 13.70 -7.24
N ARG A 5 -11.30 12.73 -6.62
CA ARG A 5 -10.75 12.93 -5.32
C ARG A 5 -9.39 13.58 -5.42
N THR A 6 -9.12 14.51 -4.55
CA THR A 6 -7.82 15.15 -4.46
C THR A 6 -6.99 14.47 -3.39
N TYR A 7 -5.77 14.12 -3.71
CA TYR A 7 -4.88 13.47 -2.76
C TYR A 7 -3.71 14.37 -2.43
N SER A 8 -3.11 14.18 -1.28
CA SER A 8 -1.92 14.92 -0.91
C SER A 8 -0.77 14.52 -1.81
N GLN A 9 0.20 15.42 -1.94
CA GLN A 9 1.35 15.15 -2.76
C GLN A 9 2.12 13.92 -2.25
N HIS A 10 2.22 13.79 -0.95
CA HIS A 10 2.92 12.64 -0.37
C HIS A 10 2.24 11.32 -0.73
N ALA A 11 0.90 11.29 -0.68
CA ALA A 11 0.18 10.07 -1.04
C ALA A 11 0.36 9.73 -2.51
N LEU A 12 0.36 10.75 -3.38
CA LEU A 12 0.56 10.51 -4.79
C LEU A 12 1.96 9.95 -5.05
N GLU A 13 2.94 10.50 -4.40
CA GLU A 13 4.31 10.02 -4.58
C GLU A 13 4.51 8.62 -4.02
N ALA A 14 3.82 8.30 -2.93
CA ALA A 14 3.90 6.95 -2.37
C ALA A 14 3.36 5.92 -3.37
N ALA A 15 2.26 6.26 -4.05
CA ALA A 15 1.69 5.36 -5.03
C ALA A 15 2.62 5.20 -6.24
N VAL A 16 3.26 6.28 -6.66
CA VAL A 16 4.21 6.22 -7.77
C VAL A 16 5.42 5.37 -7.36
N LEU A 17 5.93 5.56 -6.15
CA LEU A 17 7.06 4.77 -5.69
C LEU A 17 6.72 3.29 -5.67
N MET A 18 5.54 2.95 -5.14
CA MET A 18 5.13 1.55 -5.12
C MET A 18 5.07 1.00 -6.55
N GLY A 19 4.52 1.76 -7.48
CA GLY A 19 4.42 1.31 -8.86
C GLY A 19 5.77 1.07 -9.52
N VAL A 20 6.74 1.98 -9.29
CA VAL A 20 8.05 1.79 -9.91
C VAL A 20 8.82 0.67 -9.23
N GLN A 21 8.61 0.44 -7.93
CA GLN A 21 9.24 -0.70 -7.27
C GLN A 21 8.69 -2.02 -7.81
N ILE A 22 7.39 -2.06 -8.07
CA ILE A 22 6.77 -3.25 -8.65
C ILE A 22 7.35 -3.48 -10.05
N LYS A 23 7.47 -2.42 -10.84
CA LYS A 23 8.01 -2.56 -12.19
C LYS A 23 9.46 -3.03 -12.14
N LEU A 24 10.24 -2.51 -11.22
CA LEU A 24 11.61 -2.94 -11.05
C LEU A 24 11.66 -4.43 -10.71
N GLY A 25 10.87 -4.86 -9.74
CA GLY A 25 10.85 -6.26 -9.34
C GLY A 25 10.41 -7.17 -10.46
N ARG A 26 9.45 -6.72 -11.25
CA ARG A 26 9.00 -7.49 -12.41
C ARG A 26 10.14 -7.65 -13.43
N LYS A 27 10.82 -6.55 -13.72
CA LYS A 27 11.90 -6.60 -14.71
C LYS A 27 13.09 -7.42 -14.23
N GLN A 28 13.38 -7.37 -12.95
CA GLN A 28 14.45 -8.19 -12.40
C GLN A 28 14.16 -9.66 -12.54
N ARG A 29 12.87 -10.03 -12.53
CA ARG A 29 12.49 -11.41 -12.71
C ARG A 29 12.31 -11.78 -14.18
N ARG A 30 12.50 -10.79 -15.06
CA ARG A 30 12.35 -10.98 -16.49
C ARG A 30 10.93 -11.40 -16.87
N TRP A 31 9.96 -10.88 -16.17
CA TRP A 31 8.56 -11.13 -16.48
C TRP A 31 8.00 -9.99 -17.32
N SER A 32 7.20 -10.35 -18.32
CA SER A 32 6.49 -9.35 -19.08
C SER A 32 5.29 -8.88 -18.28
N GLU A 33 4.67 -7.79 -18.71
CA GLU A 33 3.43 -7.32 -18.08
C GLU A 33 2.38 -8.42 -18.13
N LYS A 34 2.26 -9.09 -19.26
CA LYS A 34 1.29 -10.16 -19.40
C LYS A 34 1.57 -11.27 -18.40
N ASN A 35 2.82 -11.63 -18.24
CA ASN A 35 3.20 -12.67 -17.35
C ASN A 35 2.84 -12.34 -15.90
N LEU A 36 3.18 -11.14 -15.44
CA LEU A 36 2.85 -10.77 -14.06
C LEU A 36 1.35 -10.64 -13.87
N ALA A 37 0.65 -10.08 -14.86
CA ALA A 37 -0.80 -9.94 -14.75
C ALA A 37 -1.46 -11.32 -14.60
N GLU A 38 -0.98 -12.29 -15.36
CA GLU A 38 -1.51 -13.65 -15.25
C GLU A 38 -1.23 -14.26 -13.88
N ARG A 39 -0.02 -14.05 -13.36
CA ARG A 39 0.32 -14.58 -12.05
C ARG A 39 -0.52 -13.96 -10.94
N ALA A 40 -0.88 -12.70 -11.09
CA ALA A 40 -1.69 -12.02 -10.10
C ALA A 40 -3.18 -12.17 -10.32
N GLY A 41 -3.59 -12.74 -11.44
CA GLY A 41 -5.01 -12.90 -11.74
C GLY A 41 -5.70 -11.59 -12.07
N ILE A 42 -4.99 -10.66 -12.69
CA ILE A 42 -5.57 -9.37 -13.06
C ILE A 42 -5.34 -9.11 -14.53
N SER A 43 -6.02 -8.11 -15.06
CA SER A 43 -5.82 -7.77 -16.47
C SER A 43 -4.52 -7.00 -16.63
N ARG A 44 -3.97 -7.04 -17.83
CA ARG A 44 -2.77 -6.29 -18.12
C ARG A 44 -3.00 -4.80 -17.93
N ALA A 45 -4.20 -4.32 -18.28
CA ALA A 45 -4.53 -2.91 -18.10
C ALA A 45 -4.50 -2.52 -16.62
N THR A 46 -4.99 -3.38 -15.75
CA THR A 46 -4.94 -3.12 -14.32
C THR A 46 -3.49 -3.06 -13.84
N LEU A 47 -2.67 -3.99 -14.30
CA LEU A 47 -1.27 -3.99 -13.91
C LEU A 47 -0.58 -2.70 -14.38
N GLN A 48 -0.89 -2.24 -15.57
CA GLN A 48 -0.29 -1.01 -16.08
C GLN A 48 -0.67 0.18 -15.20
N LYS A 49 -1.91 0.22 -14.73
CA LYS A 49 -2.34 1.29 -13.84
C LYS A 49 -1.57 1.22 -12.51
N ILE A 50 -1.42 0.03 -11.98
CA ILE A 50 -0.69 -0.15 -10.72
C ILE A 50 0.76 0.34 -10.87
N GLU A 51 1.41 -0.03 -11.96
CA GLU A 51 2.81 0.35 -12.16
C GLU A 51 2.97 1.85 -12.40
N LYS A 52 1.90 2.52 -12.80
CA LYS A 52 1.96 3.96 -12.98
C LYS A 52 1.57 4.73 -11.72
N GLY A 53 1.18 4.04 -10.68
CA GLY A 53 0.82 4.70 -9.44
C GLY A 53 -0.60 5.22 -9.42
N ASP A 54 -1.50 4.60 -10.19
CA ASP A 54 -2.89 5.02 -10.23
C ASP A 54 -3.52 4.82 -8.87
N MET A 55 -4.13 5.88 -8.33
CA MET A 55 -4.69 5.85 -7.00
C MET A 55 -6.03 5.12 -6.90
N SER A 56 -6.62 4.77 -8.03
CA SER A 56 -7.93 4.14 -8.01
C SER A 56 -7.86 2.62 -7.93
N CYS A 57 -6.67 2.04 -7.94
CA CYS A 57 -6.55 0.60 -7.89
C CYS A 57 -6.80 0.08 -6.48
N ALA A 58 -7.44 -1.05 -6.37
CA ALA A 58 -7.71 -1.64 -5.07
C ALA A 58 -6.40 -1.98 -4.36
N VAL A 59 -6.29 -1.61 -3.10
CA VAL A 59 -5.05 -1.81 -2.36
C VAL A 59 -4.68 -3.29 -2.27
N GLY A 60 -5.67 -4.16 -2.19
CA GLY A 60 -5.37 -5.61 -2.12
C GLY A 60 -4.65 -6.10 -3.36
N LEU A 61 -5.03 -5.60 -4.53
CA LEU A 61 -4.37 -5.99 -5.76
C LEU A 61 -2.96 -5.44 -5.82
N VAL A 62 -2.77 -4.22 -5.33
CA VAL A 62 -1.44 -3.63 -5.31
C VAL A 62 -0.52 -4.45 -4.40
N PHE A 63 -1.02 -4.82 -3.22
CA PHE A 63 -0.23 -5.64 -2.30
C PHE A 63 0.10 -7.01 -2.87
N GLU A 64 -0.86 -7.61 -3.56
CA GLU A 64 -0.62 -8.92 -4.14
C GLU A 64 0.48 -8.87 -5.21
N VAL A 65 0.40 -7.89 -6.09
CA VAL A 65 1.40 -7.73 -7.14
C VAL A 65 2.76 -7.43 -6.53
N ALA A 66 2.79 -6.54 -5.54
CA ALA A 66 4.04 -6.18 -4.87
C ALA A 66 4.69 -7.41 -4.23
N THR A 67 3.87 -8.23 -3.60
CA THR A 67 4.37 -9.44 -2.96
C THR A 67 4.95 -10.41 -3.98
N LEU A 68 4.29 -10.57 -5.11
CA LEU A 68 4.77 -11.49 -6.13
C LEU A 68 6.13 -11.11 -6.70
N VAL A 69 6.44 -9.83 -6.74
CA VAL A 69 7.72 -9.38 -7.27
C VAL A 69 8.73 -9.04 -6.17
N GLY A 70 8.41 -9.39 -4.93
CA GLY A 70 9.39 -9.25 -3.86
C GLY A 70 9.56 -7.86 -3.27
N VAL A 71 8.57 -6.98 -3.46
CA VAL A 71 8.60 -5.68 -2.83
C VAL A 71 8.23 -5.86 -1.37
N LYS A 72 9.05 -5.32 -0.49
CA LYS A 72 8.78 -5.46 0.92
C LYS A 72 7.76 -4.47 1.39
N LEU A 73 6.73 -4.97 2.05
CA LEU A 73 5.63 -4.15 2.53
C LEU A 73 5.72 -4.01 4.04
N PHE A 74 5.89 -2.79 4.52
CA PHE A 74 5.97 -2.51 5.97
C PHE A 74 7.03 -3.33 6.67
N GLU A 75 8.18 -3.67 6.00
CA GLU A 75 8.96 -4.63 6.52
C GLU A 75 10.08 -4.29 7.26
N SER A 76 10.35 -4.95 8.28
CA SER A 76 11.63 -4.88 8.87
C SER A 76 12.15 -6.27 8.76
N ASP A 77 13.41 -6.42 8.57
CA ASP A 77 13.99 -7.73 8.42
C ASP A 77 13.89 -8.55 9.66
N SER A 78 13.66 -7.94 10.79
CA SER A 78 13.66 -8.66 12.05
C SER A 78 12.29 -9.09 12.52
N MET A 79 11.23 -8.70 11.84
CA MET A 79 9.91 -8.98 12.37
C MET A 79 8.89 -9.22 11.28
N PRO A 80 8.19 -10.36 11.32
CA PRO A 80 7.16 -10.62 10.31
C PRO A 80 5.95 -9.74 10.52
N LEU A 81 5.14 -9.60 9.50
CA LEU A 81 3.97 -8.73 9.57
C LEU A 81 3.00 -9.13 10.67
N SER A 82 2.88 -10.42 10.93
CA SER A 82 1.98 -10.88 12.00
C SER A 82 2.39 -10.31 13.36
N LYS A 83 3.70 -10.16 13.58
CA LYS A 83 4.17 -9.58 14.83
C LYS A 83 3.96 -8.09 14.87
N HIS A 84 4.11 -7.41 13.72
CA HIS A 84 3.80 -5.99 13.67
C HIS A 84 2.34 -5.74 13.99
N ILE A 85 1.47 -6.60 13.46
CA ILE A 85 0.04 -6.48 13.72
C ILE A 85 -0.21 -6.66 15.22
N GLU A 86 0.39 -7.67 15.81
CA GLU A 86 0.22 -7.95 17.22
C GLU A 86 0.68 -6.78 18.09
N HIS A 87 1.87 -6.27 17.82
CA HIS A 87 2.41 -5.16 18.58
C HIS A 87 1.56 -3.90 18.43
N THR A 88 1.04 -3.65 17.24
CA THR A 88 0.22 -2.48 17.01
C THR A 88 -1.10 -2.60 17.76
N ARG A 89 -1.68 -3.79 17.75
CA ARG A 89 -2.91 -4.04 18.51
C ARG A 89 -2.69 -3.88 20.00
N ASP A 90 -1.52 -4.29 20.47
CA ASP A 90 -1.20 -4.13 21.89
C ASP A 90 -1.12 -2.67 22.26
N LYS A 91 -0.55 -1.84 21.38
CA LYS A 91 -0.50 -0.42 21.65
C LYS A 91 -1.90 0.19 21.70
N ILE A 92 -2.77 -0.27 20.81
CA ILE A 92 -4.14 0.21 20.81
C ILE A 92 -4.84 -0.16 22.11
N ALA A 93 -4.58 -1.39 22.60
CA ALA A 93 -5.22 -1.86 23.82
C ALA A 93 -4.81 -1.04 25.04
N LEU A 94 -3.65 -0.39 24.99
CA LEU A 94 -3.22 0.43 26.11
C LEU A 94 -3.83 1.83 26.11
N LEU A 95 -4.52 2.20 25.04
CA LEU A 95 -5.13 3.50 24.95
C LEU A 95 -6.59 3.42 25.38
N PRO A 96 -7.20 4.55 25.76
CA PRO A 96 -8.59 4.54 26.17
C PRO A 96 -9.45 4.08 25.03
N GLN A 97 -10.47 3.28 25.31
CA GLN A 97 -11.33 2.80 24.29
C GLN A 97 -12.11 3.92 23.64
N ARG A 98 -12.40 4.96 24.41
CA ARG A 98 -13.13 6.05 23.89
C ARG A 98 -12.26 7.26 23.88
N ILE A 99 -12.07 7.85 22.72
CA ILE A 99 -11.27 9.05 22.63
C ILE A 99 -12.09 10.24 23.02
N GLN A 100 -11.62 11.02 24.00
CA GLN A 100 -12.29 12.19 24.43
C GLN A 100 -11.61 13.38 23.87
N THR A 101 -12.38 14.32 23.36
CA THR A 101 -11.82 15.49 22.80
C THR A 101 -11.98 16.59 23.76
N SER A 102 -10.92 17.26 24.12
CA SER A 102 -11.04 18.34 25.00
C SER A 102 -10.88 19.57 24.18
N LYS A 103 -11.43 20.63 24.63
CA LYS A 103 -11.33 21.80 23.98
C LYS A 103 -10.01 22.19 23.71
N LYS A 104 -9.14 22.04 24.48
CA LYS A 104 -7.87 22.44 24.26
C LYS A 104 -7.08 21.53 23.55
N ALA A 105 -7.37 20.45 23.34
CA ALA A 105 -6.50 19.57 22.83
C ALA A 105 -6.58 19.27 21.54
N VAL A 106 -7.01 19.58 20.87
CA VAL A 106 -7.09 19.18 19.70
C VAL A 106 -6.11 19.09 18.87
N ARG A 107 -5.59 18.40 18.54
CA ARG A 107 -4.67 18.34 17.75
C ARG A 107 -4.65 17.34 16.98
N ASP A 108 -4.60 17.04 16.19
CA ASP A 108 -4.63 16.11 15.47
C ASP A 108 -3.76 15.94 14.64
N ASP A 109 -3.15 15.63 14.60
CA ASP A 109 -2.30 15.50 13.95
C ASP A 109 -2.28 14.41 13.30
N PHE A 110 -2.52 13.89 12.74
CA PHE A 110 -2.50 12.81 12.14
C PHE A 110 -2.36 13.01 10.92
#